data_c1c7965be9923c12602d88934f368913
#
_entry.id   c1c7965be9923c12602d88934f368913
#
_cell.length_a   1.000
_cell.length_b   1.000
_cell.length_c   1.000
_cell.angle_alpha   90.00
_cell.angle_beta   90.00
_cell.angle_gamma   90.00
#
_symmetry.space_group_name_H-M   'P 1'
#
loop_
_entity.id
_entity.type
_entity.pdbx_description
1 polymer ?
#
loop_
_entity_poly.entity_id
_entity_poly.type
_entity_poly.pdbx_seq_one_letter_code
_entity_poly.pdbx_strand_id
1 'polypeptide(L)'
;MGVPDAPAWLLPAFVRNVQGAGATASTDEIRAAGERLLERWSSPGREFHNVKHLVDVLMRVDELDEESHEPHLVRLAGWYHGAIFDSADRKAYANRGGEDEAASARIAYDELTGLGVPEPHAQRVHDLVNALVRHSPDPADVDCAVLCDADLAVLATEPQRYKAYLHDVRAEYAHLPAEDYVRARVRILHKLLARPSLFSSPLGAAWEEPARQNVSAELQRLEKELTKIDEQAVEQGVQDGVAGDVDDVAPDARP
;
A
#
# COMPACT_ATOMS: atom_id res chain seq x y z
N MET A 1 -20.18 -6.82 -16.80
CA MET A 1 -20.85 -5.92 -15.84
C MET A 1 -19.80 -4.95 -15.36
N GLY A 2 -20.01 -3.64 -15.45
CA GLY A 2 -19.01 -2.66 -14.97
C GLY A 2 -18.85 -2.74 -13.46
N VAL A 3 -17.64 -2.49 -12.95
CA VAL A 3 -17.39 -2.33 -11.52
C VAL A 3 -18.08 -1.07 -11.04
N PRO A 4 -18.99 -1.12 -10.05
CA PRO A 4 -19.92 -0.01 -9.74
C PRO A 4 -19.24 1.33 -9.41
N ASP A 5 -17.99 1.31 -8.93
CA ASP A 5 -17.26 2.49 -8.42
C ASP A 5 -16.12 2.95 -9.34
N ALA A 6 -15.90 2.30 -10.49
CA ALA A 6 -14.83 2.69 -11.40
C ALA A 6 -15.26 3.87 -12.29
N PRO A 7 -14.50 4.99 -12.33
CA PRO A 7 -14.78 6.09 -13.24
C PRO A 7 -14.81 5.65 -14.71
N ALA A 8 -15.73 6.21 -15.50
CA ALA A 8 -15.93 5.82 -16.91
C ALA A 8 -14.66 5.99 -17.78
N TRP A 9 -13.75 6.88 -17.41
CA TRP A 9 -12.49 7.13 -18.15
C TRP A 9 -11.41 6.08 -17.88
N LEU A 10 -11.51 5.32 -16.78
CA LEU A 10 -10.44 4.47 -16.26
C LEU A 10 -10.09 3.34 -17.25
N LEU A 11 -11.06 2.53 -17.64
CA LEU A 11 -10.85 1.43 -18.58
C LEU A 11 -10.39 1.89 -19.98
N PRO A 12 -10.98 2.94 -20.61
CA PRO A 12 -10.41 3.54 -21.80
C PRO A 12 -8.96 4.02 -21.66
N ALA A 13 -8.55 4.53 -20.48
CA ALA A 13 -7.18 4.92 -20.23
C ALA A 13 -6.23 3.70 -20.19
N PHE A 14 -6.63 2.59 -19.57
CA PHE A 14 -5.89 1.33 -19.64
C PHE A 14 -5.64 0.89 -21.09
N VAL A 15 -6.70 0.86 -21.90
CA VAL A 15 -6.59 0.48 -23.31
C VAL A 15 -5.58 1.35 -24.06
N ARG A 16 -5.65 2.67 -23.88
CA ARG A 16 -4.69 3.60 -24.52
C ARG A 16 -3.25 3.36 -24.07
N ASN A 17 -3.03 3.09 -22.77
CA ASN A 17 -1.68 2.85 -22.25
C ASN A 17 -1.10 1.54 -22.77
N VAL A 18 -1.90 0.46 -22.84
CA VAL A 18 -1.44 -0.83 -23.40
C VAL A 18 -1.14 -0.69 -24.90
N GLN A 19 -1.97 0.02 -25.65
CA GLN A 19 -1.70 0.32 -27.07
C GLN A 19 -0.47 1.22 -27.24
N GLY A 20 -0.30 2.25 -26.37
CA GLY A 20 0.86 3.12 -26.36
C GLY A 20 2.15 2.38 -26.01
N ALA A 21 2.07 1.32 -25.21
CA ALA A 21 3.19 0.41 -24.93
C ALA A 21 3.52 -0.54 -26.11
N GLY A 22 2.76 -0.50 -27.21
CA GLY A 22 3.04 -1.24 -28.43
C GLY A 22 2.33 -2.59 -28.53
N ALA A 23 1.25 -2.83 -27.81
CA ALA A 23 0.46 -4.05 -27.88
C ALA A 23 -0.09 -4.31 -29.29
N THR A 24 -0.12 -5.59 -29.69
CA THR A 24 -0.68 -6.04 -30.96
C THR A 24 -2.05 -6.71 -30.83
N ALA A 25 -2.51 -6.98 -29.61
CA ALA A 25 -3.83 -7.51 -29.33
C ALA A 25 -4.95 -6.53 -29.74
N SER A 26 -6.13 -7.06 -29.99
CA SER A 26 -7.32 -6.24 -30.28
C SER A 26 -7.74 -5.38 -29.08
N THR A 27 -8.45 -4.29 -29.36
CA THR A 27 -9.03 -3.42 -28.33
C THR A 27 -9.91 -4.20 -27.36
N ASP A 28 -10.64 -5.21 -27.82
CA ASP A 28 -11.53 -6.00 -26.97
C ASP A 28 -10.75 -6.92 -26.03
N GLU A 29 -9.66 -7.54 -26.50
CA GLU A 29 -8.76 -8.35 -25.65
C GLU A 29 -8.08 -7.50 -24.59
N ILE A 30 -7.59 -6.32 -24.95
CA ILE A 30 -6.99 -5.36 -24.00
C ILE A 30 -8.04 -4.91 -22.97
N ARG A 31 -9.24 -4.57 -23.43
CA ARG A 31 -10.35 -4.18 -22.54
C ARG A 31 -10.67 -5.29 -21.55
N ALA A 32 -10.77 -6.53 -22.00
CA ALA A 32 -11.05 -7.68 -21.12
C ALA A 32 -9.95 -7.88 -20.06
N ALA A 33 -8.67 -7.61 -20.39
CA ALA A 33 -7.59 -7.62 -19.40
C ALA A 33 -7.77 -6.52 -18.34
N GLY A 34 -8.11 -5.30 -18.76
CA GLY A 34 -8.40 -4.19 -17.82
C GLY A 34 -9.61 -4.48 -16.93
N GLU A 35 -10.66 -5.12 -17.44
CA GLU A 35 -11.83 -5.54 -16.64
C GLU A 35 -11.43 -6.54 -15.57
N ARG A 36 -10.60 -7.54 -15.89
CA ARG A 36 -10.07 -8.49 -14.89
C ARG A 36 -9.22 -7.80 -13.81
N LEU A 37 -8.42 -6.80 -14.18
CA LEU A 37 -7.68 -6.01 -13.18
C LEU A 37 -8.62 -5.23 -12.27
N LEU A 38 -9.67 -4.60 -12.81
CA LEU A 38 -10.67 -3.91 -11.99
C LEU A 38 -11.42 -4.85 -11.05
N GLU A 39 -11.70 -6.07 -11.48
CA GLU A 39 -12.27 -7.11 -10.60
C GLU A 39 -11.32 -7.43 -9.44
N ARG A 40 -10.00 -7.53 -9.68
CA ARG A 40 -8.99 -7.71 -8.62
C ARG A 40 -8.98 -6.54 -7.63
N TRP A 41 -8.95 -5.30 -8.14
CA TRP A 41 -9.01 -4.08 -7.34
C TRP A 41 -10.31 -3.91 -6.55
N SER A 42 -11.36 -4.62 -6.93
CA SER A 42 -12.70 -4.62 -6.29
C SER A 42 -12.93 -5.85 -5.43
N SER A 43 -11.93 -6.69 -5.19
CA SER A 43 -12.08 -7.90 -4.39
C SER A 43 -12.41 -7.56 -2.93
N PRO A 44 -13.19 -8.39 -2.24
CA PRO A 44 -13.53 -8.17 -0.83
C PRO A 44 -12.29 -8.03 0.06
N GLY A 45 -12.41 -7.21 1.11
CA GLY A 45 -11.33 -6.98 2.08
C GLY A 45 -10.36 -5.86 1.68
N ARG A 46 -10.60 -5.16 0.58
CA ARG A 46 -9.84 -3.99 0.13
C ARG A 46 -10.57 -2.71 0.56
N GLU A 47 -10.27 -2.21 1.73
CA GLU A 47 -10.89 -0.97 2.21
C GLU A 47 -10.12 0.28 1.73
N PHE A 48 -8.78 0.21 1.73
CA PHE A 48 -7.91 1.25 1.17
C PHE A 48 -7.35 0.85 -0.20
N HIS A 49 -6.75 -0.36 -0.34
CA HIS A 49 -6.10 -0.83 -1.58
C HIS A 49 -7.13 -1.30 -2.61
N ASN A 50 -8.05 -0.43 -3.00
CA ASN A 50 -9.18 -0.64 -3.90
C ASN A 50 -9.10 0.24 -5.15
N VAL A 51 -10.17 0.25 -5.98
CA VAL A 51 -10.25 1.06 -7.22
C VAL A 51 -10.01 2.55 -6.96
N LYS A 52 -10.40 3.08 -5.79
CA LYS A 52 -10.19 4.49 -5.45
C LYS A 52 -8.69 4.79 -5.28
N HIS A 53 -7.94 3.90 -4.60
CA HIS A 53 -6.49 4.03 -4.50
C HIS A 53 -5.81 3.95 -5.88
N LEU A 54 -6.21 2.98 -6.73
CA LEU A 54 -5.74 2.92 -8.11
C LEU A 54 -5.94 4.25 -8.86
N VAL A 55 -7.14 4.82 -8.76
CA VAL A 55 -7.45 6.12 -9.39
C VAL A 55 -6.56 7.23 -8.82
N ASP A 56 -6.39 7.27 -7.50
CA ASP A 56 -5.56 8.27 -6.83
C ASP A 56 -4.10 8.17 -7.31
N VAL A 57 -3.52 6.96 -7.39
CA VAL A 57 -2.15 6.74 -7.89
C VAL A 57 -2.03 7.20 -9.34
N LEU A 58 -2.96 6.81 -10.22
CA LEU A 58 -2.92 7.22 -11.64
C LEU A 58 -3.03 8.74 -11.80
N MET A 59 -3.85 9.41 -11.00
CA MET A 59 -3.93 10.88 -11.00
C MET A 59 -2.62 11.53 -10.54
N ARG A 60 -1.92 10.94 -9.57
CA ARG A 60 -0.61 11.43 -9.13
C ARG A 60 0.49 11.18 -10.16
N VAL A 61 0.45 10.03 -10.85
CA VAL A 61 1.32 9.81 -12.01
C VAL A 61 1.09 10.89 -13.08
N ASP A 62 -0.18 11.26 -13.34
CA ASP A 62 -0.51 12.32 -14.30
C ASP A 62 -0.03 13.72 -13.83
N GLU A 63 -0.01 14.02 -12.53
CA GLU A 63 0.56 15.25 -11.99
C GLU A 63 2.09 15.33 -12.18
N LEU A 64 2.77 14.19 -12.23
CA LEU A 64 4.23 14.08 -12.41
C LEU A 64 4.63 13.75 -13.85
N ASP A 65 3.68 13.70 -14.79
CA ASP A 65 3.86 13.18 -16.17
C ASP A 65 4.97 13.91 -16.96
N GLU A 66 5.17 15.21 -16.70
CA GLU A 66 6.22 16.02 -17.37
C GLU A 66 7.65 15.51 -17.05
N GLU A 67 7.84 14.74 -15.99
CA GLU A 67 9.12 14.15 -15.62
C GLU A 67 9.32 12.75 -16.20
N SER A 68 8.24 12.07 -16.59
CA SER A 68 8.28 10.68 -17.05
C SER A 68 8.83 10.57 -18.48
N HIS A 69 9.75 9.62 -18.69
CA HIS A 69 10.26 9.29 -20.01
C HIS A 69 9.36 8.30 -20.74
N GLU A 70 8.73 7.37 -20.01
CA GLU A 70 7.87 6.31 -20.54
C GLU A 70 6.49 6.31 -19.83
N PRO A 71 5.69 7.40 -20.00
CA PRO A 71 4.47 7.60 -19.22
C PRO A 71 3.43 6.49 -19.36
N HIS A 72 3.37 5.82 -20.52
CA HIS A 72 2.48 4.67 -20.71
C HIS A 72 2.88 3.49 -19.82
N LEU A 73 4.18 3.23 -19.66
CA LEU A 73 4.70 2.13 -18.86
C LEU A 73 4.53 2.41 -17.36
N VAL A 74 4.76 3.67 -16.94
CA VAL A 74 4.54 4.09 -15.55
C VAL A 74 3.06 3.94 -15.17
N ARG A 75 2.13 4.38 -16.02
CA ARG A 75 0.68 4.19 -15.77
C ARG A 75 0.31 2.72 -15.73
N LEU A 76 0.86 1.88 -16.61
CA LEU A 76 0.63 0.43 -16.56
C LEU A 76 1.17 -0.16 -15.26
N ALA A 77 2.35 0.24 -14.80
CA ALA A 77 2.86 -0.18 -13.51
C ALA A 77 1.91 0.25 -12.36
N GLY A 78 1.35 1.45 -12.41
CA GLY A 78 0.29 1.90 -11.50
C GLY A 78 -0.96 1.02 -11.55
N TRP A 79 -1.34 0.50 -12.70
CA TRP A 79 -2.47 -0.44 -12.83
C TRP A 79 -2.20 -1.80 -12.17
N TYR A 80 -0.97 -2.29 -12.24
CA TYR A 80 -0.62 -3.64 -11.80
C TYR A 80 -0.10 -3.72 -10.37
N HIS A 81 0.35 -2.60 -9.74
CA HIS A 81 1.06 -2.67 -8.44
C HIS A 81 0.26 -3.39 -7.34
N GLY A 82 -1.02 -3.15 -7.22
CA GLY A 82 -1.89 -3.82 -6.26
C GLY A 82 -2.71 -4.97 -6.86
N ALA A 83 -2.29 -5.58 -7.99
CA ALA A 83 -3.04 -6.67 -8.62
C ALA A 83 -3.21 -7.89 -7.70
N ILE A 84 -2.21 -8.18 -6.87
CA ILE A 84 -2.26 -9.18 -5.81
C ILE A 84 -2.22 -8.49 -4.45
N PHE A 85 -3.24 -8.77 -3.65
CA PHE A 85 -3.39 -8.23 -2.30
C PHE A 85 -4.01 -9.29 -1.39
N ASP A 86 -3.37 -9.54 -0.25
CA ASP A 86 -3.88 -10.43 0.79
C ASP A 86 -3.62 -9.82 2.17
N SER A 87 -4.66 -9.24 2.78
CA SER A 87 -4.60 -8.71 4.14
C SER A 87 -4.70 -9.80 5.21
N ALA A 88 -5.13 -11.02 4.87
CA ALA A 88 -5.35 -12.10 5.85
C ALA A 88 -4.03 -12.71 6.37
N ASP A 89 -2.91 -12.57 5.65
CA ASP A 89 -1.61 -13.02 6.14
C ASP A 89 -1.07 -12.09 7.24
N ARG A 90 -1.19 -12.54 8.50
CA ARG A 90 -0.69 -11.80 9.68
C ARG A 90 0.80 -11.46 9.61
N LYS A 91 1.60 -12.29 8.93
CA LYS A 91 3.04 -12.04 8.76
C LYS A 91 3.32 -10.96 7.73
N ALA A 92 2.42 -10.77 6.77
CA ALA A 92 2.58 -9.78 5.72
C ALA A 92 2.57 -8.36 6.30
N TYR A 93 1.61 -8.00 7.15
CA TYR A 93 1.50 -6.65 7.70
C TYR A 93 2.74 -6.22 8.52
N ALA A 94 3.34 -7.15 9.25
CA ALA A 94 4.53 -6.87 10.06
C ALA A 94 5.76 -6.47 9.22
N ASN A 95 5.79 -6.85 7.94
CA ASN A 95 6.97 -6.72 7.07
C ASN A 95 6.74 -5.89 5.80
N ARG A 96 5.58 -6.02 5.13
CA ARG A 96 5.34 -5.45 3.79
C ARG A 96 3.90 -5.00 3.49
N GLY A 97 2.99 -5.06 4.44
CA GLY A 97 1.56 -4.88 4.15
C GLY A 97 0.93 -6.10 3.47
N GLY A 98 -0.26 -5.94 2.90
CA GLY A 98 -1.01 -7.00 2.20
C GLY A 98 -0.69 -7.10 0.72
N GLU A 99 0.08 -6.18 0.16
CA GLU A 99 0.46 -6.18 -1.25
C GLU A 99 1.58 -7.19 -1.52
N ASP A 100 1.45 -7.91 -2.64
CA ASP A 100 2.51 -8.78 -3.17
C ASP A 100 2.97 -8.21 -4.52
N GLU A 101 3.86 -7.23 -4.44
CA GLU A 101 4.39 -6.52 -5.60
C GLU A 101 5.15 -7.48 -6.53
N ALA A 102 5.85 -8.48 -5.97
CA ALA A 102 6.57 -9.45 -6.77
C ALA A 102 5.63 -10.36 -7.57
N ALA A 103 4.50 -10.78 -6.99
CA ALA A 103 3.46 -11.53 -7.71
C ALA A 103 2.71 -10.62 -8.69
N SER A 104 2.42 -9.37 -8.31
CA SER A 104 1.81 -8.37 -9.17
C SER A 104 2.67 -8.05 -10.39
N ALA A 105 3.99 -7.91 -10.20
CA ALA A 105 4.96 -7.70 -11.28
C ALA A 105 4.97 -8.86 -12.29
N ARG A 106 4.93 -10.11 -11.81
CA ARG A 106 4.83 -11.29 -12.69
C ARG A 106 3.55 -11.29 -13.51
N ILE A 107 2.41 -10.96 -12.88
CA ILE A 107 1.14 -10.84 -13.61
C ILE A 107 1.23 -9.76 -14.69
N ALA A 108 1.83 -8.59 -14.37
CA ALA A 108 2.03 -7.52 -15.34
C ALA A 108 2.83 -8.02 -16.55
N TYR A 109 3.95 -8.69 -16.32
CA TYR A 109 4.79 -9.22 -17.40
C TYR A 109 4.03 -10.23 -18.26
N ASP A 110 3.39 -11.22 -17.63
CA ASP A 110 2.70 -12.31 -18.35
C ASP A 110 1.48 -11.79 -19.14
N GLU A 111 0.67 -10.91 -18.56
CA GLU A 111 -0.49 -10.35 -19.24
C GLU A 111 -0.09 -9.40 -20.37
N LEU A 112 0.89 -8.52 -20.16
CA LEU A 112 1.33 -7.57 -21.19
C LEU A 112 2.00 -8.26 -22.36
N THR A 113 2.85 -9.28 -22.13
CA THR A 113 3.41 -10.11 -23.21
C THR A 113 2.33 -10.89 -23.94
N GLY A 114 1.33 -11.41 -23.22
CA GLY A 114 0.16 -12.09 -23.80
C GLY A 114 -0.69 -11.16 -24.68
N LEU A 115 -0.71 -9.86 -24.40
CA LEU A 115 -1.36 -8.83 -25.23
C LEU A 115 -0.48 -8.33 -26.38
N GLY A 116 0.71 -8.90 -26.56
CA GLY A 116 1.64 -8.54 -27.61
C GLY A 116 2.39 -7.23 -27.38
N VAL A 117 2.51 -6.77 -26.13
CA VAL A 117 3.44 -5.69 -25.77
C VAL A 117 4.86 -6.21 -25.94
N PRO A 118 5.79 -5.44 -26.55
CA PRO A 118 7.19 -5.84 -26.69
C PRO A 118 7.81 -6.22 -25.35
N GLU A 119 8.57 -7.33 -25.32
CA GLU A 119 9.18 -7.88 -24.12
C GLU A 119 9.96 -6.82 -23.27
N PRO A 120 10.77 -5.91 -23.86
CA PRO A 120 11.44 -4.88 -23.07
C PRO A 120 10.49 -3.95 -22.32
N HIS A 121 9.34 -3.60 -22.90
CA HIS A 121 8.33 -2.77 -22.25
C HIS A 121 7.59 -3.55 -21.15
N ALA A 122 7.21 -4.79 -21.39
CA ALA A 122 6.60 -5.65 -20.37
C ALA A 122 7.56 -5.88 -19.19
N GLN A 123 8.85 -6.11 -19.47
CA GLN A 123 9.89 -6.22 -18.43
C GLN A 123 10.05 -4.90 -17.67
N ARG A 124 10.01 -3.76 -18.35
CA ARG A 124 10.08 -2.46 -17.68
C ARG A 124 8.92 -2.25 -16.73
N VAL A 125 7.69 -2.59 -17.12
CA VAL A 125 6.52 -2.53 -16.21
C VAL A 125 6.70 -3.45 -15.01
N HIS A 126 7.17 -4.70 -15.25
CA HIS A 126 7.52 -5.62 -14.17
C HIS A 126 8.50 -5.00 -13.16
N ASP A 127 9.58 -4.40 -13.65
CA ASP A 127 10.64 -3.85 -12.80
C ASP A 127 10.15 -2.63 -12.01
N LEU A 128 9.32 -1.78 -12.62
CA LEU A 128 8.66 -0.66 -11.95
C LEU A 128 7.76 -1.13 -10.80
N VAL A 129 6.89 -2.13 -11.05
CA VAL A 129 6.03 -2.69 -10.00
C VAL A 129 6.86 -3.30 -8.87
N ASN A 130 7.88 -4.09 -9.22
CA ASN A 130 8.74 -4.74 -8.22
C ASN A 130 9.56 -3.74 -7.38
N ALA A 131 9.85 -2.54 -7.91
CA ALA A 131 10.57 -1.49 -7.17
C ALA A 131 9.76 -0.93 -5.98
N LEU A 132 8.43 -1.02 -6.03
CA LEU A 132 7.55 -0.59 -4.93
C LEU A 132 7.72 -1.39 -3.64
N VAL A 133 8.27 -2.61 -3.70
CA VAL A 133 8.66 -3.38 -2.50
C VAL A 133 9.50 -2.54 -1.53
N ARG A 134 10.33 -1.64 -2.05
CA ARG A 134 11.26 -0.83 -1.25
C ARG A 134 10.95 0.66 -1.26
N HIS A 135 10.22 1.16 -2.26
CA HIS A 135 10.03 2.59 -2.51
C HIS A 135 11.35 3.37 -2.40
N SER A 136 12.37 2.87 -3.06
CA SER A 136 13.72 3.46 -3.04
C SER A 136 14.28 3.37 -4.46
N PRO A 137 13.84 4.28 -5.36
CA PRO A 137 14.29 4.28 -6.76
C PRO A 137 15.77 4.63 -6.87
N ASP A 138 16.41 4.14 -7.94
CA ASP A 138 17.71 4.65 -8.34
C ASP A 138 17.55 6.14 -8.71
N PRO A 139 18.41 7.04 -8.23
CA PRO A 139 18.34 8.47 -8.58
C PRO A 139 18.36 8.77 -10.08
N ALA A 140 18.87 7.87 -10.91
CA ALA A 140 18.87 7.99 -12.37
C ALA A 140 17.56 7.48 -13.01
N ASP A 141 16.70 6.80 -12.26
CA ASP A 141 15.45 6.21 -12.77
C ASP A 141 14.25 7.08 -12.41
N VAL A 142 14.00 8.10 -13.23
CA VAL A 142 12.91 9.06 -13.01
C VAL A 142 11.53 8.40 -13.07
N ASP A 143 11.30 7.46 -13.99
CA ASP A 143 10.01 6.77 -14.10
C ASP A 143 9.69 5.96 -12.83
N CYS A 144 10.70 5.30 -12.26
CA CYS A 144 10.57 4.62 -10.98
C CYS A 144 10.31 5.61 -9.83
N ALA A 145 10.98 6.78 -9.84
CA ALA A 145 10.73 7.83 -8.86
C ALA A 145 9.28 8.34 -8.93
N VAL A 146 8.78 8.63 -10.13
CA VAL A 146 7.39 9.07 -10.37
C VAL A 146 6.38 8.05 -9.82
N LEU A 147 6.58 6.76 -10.10
CA LEU A 147 5.67 5.72 -9.59
C LEU A 147 5.70 5.60 -8.07
N CYS A 148 6.91 5.57 -7.48
CA CYS A 148 7.08 5.49 -6.01
C CYS A 148 6.45 6.69 -5.31
N ASP A 149 6.63 7.88 -5.86
CA ASP A 149 6.09 9.12 -5.30
C ASP A 149 4.56 9.17 -5.44
N ALA A 150 4.02 8.73 -6.57
CA ALA A 150 2.58 8.65 -6.80
C ALA A 150 1.87 7.72 -5.80
N ASP A 151 2.46 6.57 -5.48
CA ASP A 151 1.93 5.62 -4.52
C ASP A 151 1.97 6.16 -3.08
N LEU A 152 3.06 6.82 -2.70
CA LEU A 152 3.21 7.46 -1.38
C LEU A 152 2.47 8.79 -1.24
N ALA A 153 1.91 9.37 -2.31
CA ALA A 153 1.31 10.71 -2.30
C ALA A 153 0.12 10.85 -1.34
N VAL A 154 -0.54 9.75 -0.96
CA VAL A 154 -1.58 9.75 0.08
C VAL A 154 -1.06 10.33 1.40
N LEU A 155 0.23 10.16 1.71
CA LEU A 155 0.86 10.67 2.93
C LEU A 155 0.86 12.21 2.97
N ALA A 156 0.86 12.88 1.81
CA ALA A 156 0.87 14.33 1.68
C ALA A 156 -0.52 14.97 1.55
N THR A 157 -1.59 14.17 1.67
CA THR A 157 -2.94 14.69 1.51
C THR A 157 -3.38 15.56 2.69
N GLU A 158 -4.41 16.39 2.47
CA GLU A 158 -5.02 17.20 3.53
C GLU A 158 -5.40 16.36 4.75
N PRO A 159 -5.32 16.91 5.98
CA PRO A 159 -5.45 16.13 7.22
C PRO A 159 -6.74 15.31 7.32
N GLN A 160 -7.86 15.77 6.75
CA GLN A 160 -9.12 15.01 6.76
C GLN A 160 -9.05 13.78 5.85
N ARG A 161 -8.42 13.92 4.66
CA ARG A 161 -8.21 12.82 3.72
C ARG A 161 -7.20 11.81 4.29
N TYR A 162 -6.13 12.30 4.91
CA TYR A 162 -5.18 11.46 5.61
C TYR A 162 -5.85 10.66 6.74
N LYS A 163 -6.74 11.29 7.53
CA LYS A 163 -7.52 10.59 8.56
C LYS A 163 -8.42 9.49 7.98
N ALA A 164 -9.05 9.73 6.82
CA ALA A 164 -9.84 8.69 6.14
C ALA A 164 -8.94 7.52 5.70
N TYR A 165 -7.78 7.81 5.11
CA TYR A 165 -6.76 6.79 4.80
C TYR A 165 -6.40 5.93 6.01
N LEU A 166 -6.14 6.54 7.17
CA LEU A 166 -5.82 5.80 8.40
C LEU A 166 -6.95 4.87 8.84
N HIS A 167 -8.20 5.34 8.70
CA HIS A 167 -9.39 4.54 9.00
C HIS A 167 -9.50 3.34 8.05
N ASP A 168 -9.36 3.57 6.76
CA ASP A 168 -9.51 2.55 5.73
C ASP A 168 -8.39 1.48 5.85
N VAL A 169 -7.13 1.89 6.05
CA VAL A 169 -6.03 0.94 6.32
C VAL A 169 -6.29 0.14 7.60
N ARG A 170 -6.76 0.77 8.69
CA ARG A 170 -7.09 0.03 9.90
C ARG A 170 -8.21 -0.98 9.68
N ALA A 171 -9.20 -0.65 8.85
CA ALA A 171 -10.30 -1.55 8.51
C ALA A 171 -9.82 -2.78 7.72
N GLU A 172 -8.89 -2.61 6.76
CA GLU A 172 -8.28 -3.75 6.05
C GLU A 172 -7.59 -4.76 6.98
N TYR A 173 -7.03 -4.28 8.09
CA TYR A 173 -6.35 -5.09 9.10
C TYR A 173 -7.17 -5.25 10.38
N ALA A 174 -8.50 -5.13 10.32
CA ALA A 174 -9.38 -5.24 11.49
C ALA A 174 -9.28 -6.60 12.21
N HIS A 175 -8.88 -7.66 11.50
CA HIS A 175 -8.66 -9.00 12.02
C HIS A 175 -7.42 -9.13 12.92
N LEU A 176 -6.49 -8.15 12.88
CA LEU A 176 -5.31 -8.12 13.75
C LEU A 176 -5.68 -7.56 15.13
N PRO A 177 -5.12 -8.10 16.22
CA PRO A 177 -5.18 -7.48 17.53
C PRO A 177 -4.71 -6.02 17.47
N ALA A 178 -5.37 -5.14 18.22
CA ALA A 178 -5.07 -3.70 18.18
C ALA A 178 -3.60 -3.41 18.51
N GLU A 179 -3.06 -4.10 19.50
CA GLU A 179 -1.65 -3.96 19.89
C GLU A 179 -0.69 -4.34 18.77
N ASP A 180 -0.90 -5.49 18.10
CA ASP A 180 -0.03 -5.96 17.01
C ASP A 180 -0.03 -4.96 15.85
N TYR A 181 -1.22 -4.43 15.51
CA TYR A 181 -1.37 -3.40 14.49
C TYR A 181 -0.61 -2.12 14.86
N VAL A 182 -0.82 -1.59 16.08
CA VAL A 182 -0.18 -0.35 16.53
C VAL A 182 1.34 -0.50 16.54
N ARG A 183 1.87 -1.61 17.09
CA ARG A 183 3.32 -1.89 17.11
C ARG A 183 3.91 -1.98 15.72
N ALA A 184 3.25 -2.66 14.78
CA ALA A 184 3.70 -2.77 13.41
C ALA A 184 3.67 -1.40 12.70
N ARG A 185 2.59 -0.64 12.87
CA ARG A 185 2.44 0.68 12.26
C ARG A 185 3.49 1.68 12.76
N VAL A 186 3.74 1.73 14.06
CA VAL A 186 4.81 2.56 14.67
C VAL A 186 6.17 2.25 14.01
N ARG A 187 6.50 0.97 13.82
CA ARG A 187 7.76 0.59 13.14
C ARG A 187 7.82 1.07 11.70
N ILE A 188 6.71 1.00 10.96
CA ILE A 188 6.63 1.48 9.57
C ILE A 188 6.84 2.99 9.53
N LEU A 189 6.16 3.75 10.39
CA LEU A 189 6.27 5.21 10.43
C LEU A 189 7.68 5.68 10.82
N HIS A 190 8.34 5.03 11.78
CA HIS A 190 9.74 5.30 12.11
C HIS A 190 10.65 5.07 10.90
N LYS A 191 10.47 3.97 10.15
CA LYS A 191 11.25 3.72 8.94
C LYS A 191 11.03 4.78 7.88
N LEU A 192 9.79 5.25 7.69
CA LEU A 192 9.47 6.32 6.74
C LEU A 192 10.17 7.63 7.16
N LEU A 193 10.02 8.05 8.42
CA LEU A 193 10.62 9.30 8.92
C LEU A 193 12.15 9.26 8.98
N ALA A 194 12.76 8.08 9.06
CA ALA A 194 14.21 7.90 9.02
C ALA A 194 14.80 8.07 7.60
N ARG A 195 13.98 8.07 6.56
CA ARG A 195 14.44 8.32 5.18
C ARG A 195 14.91 9.77 5.03
N PRO A 196 16.00 10.03 4.28
CA PRO A 196 16.42 11.39 3.96
C PRO A 196 15.32 12.18 3.23
N SER A 197 14.59 11.51 2.34
CA SER A 197 13.43 12.03 1.62
C SER A 197 12.38 10.93 1.49
N LEU A 198 11.10 11.31 1.54
CA LEU A 198 9.97 10.42 1.25
C LEU A 198 9.70 10.36 -0.25
N PHE A 199 9.91 11.48 -0.95
CA PHE A 199 9.70 11.64 -2.38
C PHE A 199 11.02 11.85 -3.09
N SER A 200 11.13 11.31 -4.29
CA SER A 200 12.38 11.25 -5.05
C SER A 200 12.34 12.08 -6.34
N SER A 201 11.14 12.34 -6.90
CA SER A 201 10.99 13.16 -8.09
C SER A 201 11.04 14.65 -7.74
N PRO A 202 11.54 15.52 -8.63
CA PRO A 202 11.58 16.97 -8.41
C PRO A 202 10.23 17.60 -8.12
N LEU A 203 9.17 17.24 -8.84
CA LEU A 203 7.81 17.74 -8.61
C LEU A 203 7.21 17.17 -7.31
N GLY A 204 7.50 15.91 -6.98
CA GLY A 204 7.10 15.27 -5.72
C GLY A 204 7.71 15.93 -4.48
N ALA A 205 8.78 16.69 -4.61
CA ALA A 205 9.40 17.43 -3.50
C ALA A 205 8.42 18.37 -2.79
N ALA A 206 7.39 18.88 -3.47
CA ALA A 206 6.35 19.70 -2.86
C ALA A 206 5.49 18.94 -1.84
N TRP A 207 5.45 17.62 -1.90
CA TRP A 207 4.69 16.75 -1.01
C TRP A 207 5.45 16.37 0.26
N GLU A 208 6.76 16.61 0.33
CA GLU A 208 7.64 16.16 1.42
C GLU A 208 7.20 16.69 2.79
N GLU A 209 7.05 18.00 2.91
CA GLU A 209 6.72 18.63 4.20
C GLU A 209 5.31 18.26 4.70
N PRO A 210 4.24 18.32 3.88
CA PRO A 210 2.92 17.85 4.29
C PRO A 210 2.91 16.37 4.72
N ALA A 211 3.61 15.50 4.00
CA ALA A 211 3.70 14.08 4.34
C ALA A 211 4.40 13.86 5.68
N ARG A 212 5.55 14.51 5.91
CA ARG A 212 6.26 14.42 7.20
C ARG A 212 5.42 14.90 8.36
N GLN A 213 4.66 15.98 8.18
CA GLN A 213 3.74 16.49 9.22
C GLN A 213 2.66 15.46 9.54
N ASN A 214 2.00 14.89 8.54
CA ASN A 214 0.96 13.88 8.72
C ASN A 214 1.52 12.62 9.41
N VAL A 215 2.63 12.08 8.90
CA VAL A 215 3.28 10.87 9.42
C VAL A 215 3.78 11.09 10.87
N SER A 216 4.35 12.26 11.18
CA SER A 216 4.80 12.59 12.53
C SER A 216 3.64 12.72 13.51
N ALA A 217 2.52 13.33 13.08
CA ALA A 217 1.32 13.46 13.92
C ALA A 217 0.69 12.08 14.19
N GLU A 218 0.64 11.20 13.18
CA GLU A 218 0.20 9.81 13.35
C GLU A 218 1.09 9.06 14.33
N LEU A 219 2.41 9.13 14.15
CA LEU A 219 3.39 8.46 15.00
C LEU A 219 3.21 8.87 16.46
N GLN A 220 3.16 10.17 16.76
CA GLN A 220 2.97 10.67 18.12
C GLN A 220 1.67 10.17 18.77
N ARG A 221 0.59 10.05 17.99
CA ARG A 221 -0.68 9.51 18.47
C ARG A 221 -0.56 8.03 18.81
N LEU A 222 0.06 7.23 17.92
CA LEU A 222 0.20 5.78 18.11
C LEU A 222 1.20 5.44 19.22
N GLU A 223 2.25 6.21 19.42
CA GLU A 223 3.18 6.04 20.55
C GLU A 223 2.49 6.27 21.91
N LYS A 224 1.62 7.28 21.99
CA LYS A 224 0.79 7.48 23.20
C LYS A 224 -0.22 6.34 23.42
N GLU A 225 -0.76 5.79 22.35
CA GLU A 225 -1.66 4.64 22.43
C GLU A 225 -0.89 3.39 22.92
N LEU A 226 0.30 3.16 22.38
CA LEU A 226 1.17 2.06 22.76
C LEU A 226 1.58 2.13 24.23
N THR A 227 1.96 3.31 24.73
CA THR A 227 2.27 3.51 26.15
C THR A 227 1.11 3.09 27.06
N LYS A 228 -0.13 3.45 26.70
CA LYS A 228 -1.32 3.05 27.47
C LYS A 228 -1.56 1.53 27.43
N ILE A 229 -1.33 0.90 26.29
CA ILE A 229 -1.43 -0.56 26.15
C ILE A 229 -0.41 -1.25 27.06
N ASP A 230 0.83 -0.78 27.07
CA ASP A 230 1.91 -1.33 27.89
C ASP A 230 1.63 -1.14 29.39
N GLU A 231 1.14 0.03 29.81
CA GLU A 231 0.72 0.29 31.21
C GLU A 231 -0.40 -0.65 31.65
N GLN A 232 -1.44 -0.84 30.83
CA GLN A 232 -2.56 -1.74 31.13
C GLN A 232 -2.11 -3.20 31.23
N ALA A 233 -1.19 -3.63 30.37
CA ALA A 233 -0.64 -4.98 30.43
C ALA A 233 0.15 -5.25 31.72
N VAL A 234 0.91 -4.25 32.19
CA VAL A 234 1.62 -4.32 33.48
C VAL A 234 0.65 -4.39 34.66
N GLU A 235 -0.40 -3.56 34.67
CA GLU A 235 -1.43 -3.56 35.74
C GLU A 235 -2.16 -4.90 35.80
N GLN A 236 -2.52 -5.50 34.65
CA GLN A 236 -3.18 -6.81 34.61
C GLN A 236 -2.25 -7.92 35.08
N GLY A 237 -0.98 -7.93 34.64
CA GLY A 237 0.00 -8.90 35.11
C GLY A 237 0.27 -8.84 36.62
N VAL A 238 0.20 -7.66 37.23
CA VAL A 238 0.30 -7.48 38.70
C VAL A 238 -0.94 -8.02 39.41
N GLN A 239 -2.15 -7.80 38.85
CA GLN A 239 -3.41 -8.31 39.46
C GLN A 239 -3.48 -9.83 39.39
N ASP A 240 -3.09 -10.45 38.27
CA ASP A 240 -3.08 -11.91 38.11
C ASP A 240 -2.01 -12.57 39.01
N GLY A 241 -0.86 -11.92 39.21
CA GLY A 241 0.19 -12.37 40.15
C GLY A 241 -0.22 -12.32 41.60
N VAL A 242 -1.04 -11.34 42.01
CA VAL A 242 -1.55 -11.21 43.39
C VAL A 242 -2.67 -12.22 43.67
N ALA A 243 -3.46 -12.59 42.68
CA ALA A 243 -4.54 -13.60 42.82
C ALA A 243 -4.02 -15.04 42.96
N GLY A 244 -2.81 -15.32 42.47
CA GLY A 244 -2.18 -16.65 42.54
C GLY A 244 -1.55 -17.02 43.88
N ASP A 245 -1.37 -16.04 44.80
CA ASP A 245 -0.60 -16.24 46.06
C ASP A 245 -1.51 -16.44 47.31
N VAL A 246 -2.82 -16.58 47.17
CA VAL A 246 -3.76 -16.63 48.28
C VAL A 246 -4.32 -18.04 48.59
N ASP A 247 -4.01 -19.07 47.80
CA ASP A 247 -4.63 -20.41 47.90
C ASP A 247 -3.74 -21.53 48.51
N ASP A 248 -2.64 -21.20 49.23
CA ASP A 248 -1.84 -22.25 49.86
C ASP A 248 -1.57 -22.00 51.36
N VAL A 249 -2.64 -21.88 52.17
CA VAL A 249 -2.56 -22.08 53.63
C VAL A 249 -3.61 -23.05 54.07
N ALA A 250 -3.29 -24.34 53.99
CA ALA A 250 -4.07 -25.38 54.66
C ALA A 250 -3.88 -25.31 56.17
N PRO A 251 -4.96 -25.38 57.01
CA PRO A 251 -4.81 -25.47 58.45
C PRO A 251 -4.40 -26.88 58.86
N ASP A 252 -3.25 -26.98 59.47
CA ASP A 252 -2.72 -28.18 60.13
C ASP A 252 -3.64 -28.59 61.28
N ALA A 253 -4.39 -29.67 61.10
CA ALA A 253 -5.16 -30.30 62.16
C ALA A 253 -4.36 -31.49 62.71
N ARG A 254 -3.93 -31.39 63.99
CA ARG A 254 -3.52 -32.55 64.78
C ARG A 254 -4.30 -32.62 66.10
N PRO A 255 -4.32 -33.87 66.62
CA PRO A 255 -5.47 -34.56 67.24
C PRO A 255 -5.70 -34.19 68.69
#